data_40da9d1f379599e39d1b5e68e78ac478
#
_entry.id   40da9d1f379599e39d1b5e68e78ac478
#
_cell.length_a   1.000
_cell.length_b   1.000
_cell.length_c   1.000
_cell.angle_alpha   90.00
_cell.angle_beta   90.00
_cell.angle_gamma   90.00
#
_symmetry.space_group_name_H-M   'P 1'
#
loop_
_entity.id
_entity.type
_entity.pdbx_description
1 polymer ?
#
loop_
_entity_poly.entity_id
_entity_poly.type
_entity_poly.pdbx_seq_one_letter_code
_entity_poly.pdbx_strand_id
1 'polypeptide(L)'
;QHDVDQSALKKSLDDVVMSCVNAVGVEVNTASEQLLTYVAGLGPQLARNIVEYRNEHGPFKNREAIKNVQRLGDKAFEQAAGFLRIKGASNPLDDSAVHPEAYQLVRQMAKDLNCEVIDLVKNETLRKQVDLKKYVNDSVGLPTLKDIMEELAKPGRDPREQFEVFSFAEGVNHIEDLRIGMKLPGIVTNVTNFGAFVDVGVHQDGLVHISQLADHYISNPADVVSVQQKVMVTVTEVDVAR
;
A
#
# COMPACT_ATOMS: atom_id res chain seq x y z
N GLN A 1 -6.13 -3.97 35.58
CA GLN A 1 -6.36 -2.89 34.63
C GLN A 1 -5.01 -2.19 34.42
N HIS A 2 -4.41 -2.38 33.30
CA HIS A 2 -3.21 -1.63 32.93
C HIS A 2 -3.68 -0.32 32.31
N ASP A 3 -3.40 0.79 32.95
CA ASP A 3 -3.64 2.11 32.40
C ASP A 3 -2.68 2.32 31.22
N VAL A 4 -3.23 2.23 30.01
CA VAL A 4 -2.51 2.61 28.80
C VAL A 4 -2.50 4.14 28.76
N ASP A 5 -1.30 4.71 28.64
CA ASP A 5 -1.17 6.15 28.42
C ASP A 5 -1.84 6.54 27.12
N GLN A 6 -2.96 7.23 27.22
CA GLN A 6 -3.79 7.65 26.07
C GLN A 6 -3.02 8.56 25.12
N SER A 7 -2.11 9.37 25.62
CA SER A 7 -1.30 10.27 24.80
C SER A 7 -0.26 9.48 24.00
N ALA A 8 0.38 8.50 24.61
CA ALA A 8 1.33 7.62 23.94
C ALA A 8 0.65 6.73 22.90
N LEU A 9 -0.54 6.19 23.23
CA LEU A 9 -1.35 5.41 22.30
C LEU A 9 -1.77 6.25 21.08
N LYS A 10 -2.27 7.46 21.28
CA LYS A 10 -2.65 8.37 20.22
C LYS A 10 -1.47 8.68 19.29
N LYS A 11 -0.31 9.01 19.87
CA LYS A 11 0.90 9.29 19.08
C LYS A 11 1.32 8.09 18.25
N SER A 12 1.28 6.88 18.81
CA SER A 12 1.60 5.65 18.09
C SER A 12 0.64 5.38 16.94
N LEU A 13 -0.67 5.60 17.14
CA LEU A 13 -1.68 5.47 16.09
C LEU A 13 -1.50 6.53 15.00
N ASP A 14 -1.23 7.78 15.37
CA ASP A 14 -0.95 8.86 14.42
C ASP A 14 0.28 8.54 13.56
N ASP A 15 1.36 8.02 14.15
CA ASP A 15 2.56 7.63 13.42
C ASP A 15 2.29 6.48 12.43
N VAL A 16 1.48 5.49 12.81
CA VAL A 16 1.07 4.39 11.92
C VAL A 16 0.22 4.89 10.77
N VAL A 17 -0.77 5.75 11.04
CA VAL A 17 -1.64 6.33 10.00
C VAL A 17 -0.81 7.18 9.04
N MET A 18 0.08 8.01 9.55
CA MET A 18 0.98 8.83 8.73
C MET A 18 1.85 7.97 7.82
N SER A 19 2.44 6.90 8.34
CA SER A 19 3.24 5.95 7.57
C SER A 19 2.43 5.30 6.46
N CYS A 20 1.22 4.83 6.75
CA CYS A 20 0.34 4.21 5.76
C CYS A 20 -0.09 5.20 4.67
N VAL A 21 -0.49 6.41 5.04
CA VAL A 21 -0.92 7.46 4.11
C VAL A 21 0.20 7.84 3.15
N ASN A 22 1.42 8.00 3.65
CA ASN A 22 2.56 8.37 2.83
C ASN A 22 3.07 7.19 1.97
N ALA A 23 2.84 5.94 2.38
CA ALA A 23 3.19 4.77 1.58
C ALA A 23 2.23 4.54 0.40
N VAL A 24 0.94 4.80 0.61
CA VAL A 24 -0.13 4.47 -0.36
C VAL A 24 -0.57 5.69 -1.17
N GLY A 25 -0.48 6.88 -0.59
CA GLY A 25 -1.07 8.11 -1.13
C GLY A 25 -2.56 8.25 -0.81
N VAL A 26 -3.13 9.40 -1.10
CA VAL A 26 -4.53 9.73 -0.85
C VAL A 26 -5.19 10.33 -2.09
N GLU A 27 -6.44 9.98 -2.33
CA GLU A 27 -7.28 10.63 -3.34
C GLU A 27 -7.71 12.01 -2.82
N VAL A 28 -7.16 13.08 -3.39
CA VAL A 28 -7.39 14.46 -2.92
C VAL A 28 -8.84 14.92 -3.02
N ASN A 29 -9.59 14.36 -3.97
CA ASN A 29 -10.99 14.74 -4.21
C ASN A 29 -11.98 14.11 -3.23
N THR A 30 -11.60 13.02 -2.57
CA THR A 30 -12.48 12.26 -1.66
C THR A 30 -11.97 12.17 -0.24
N ALA A 31 -10.69 12.44 0.00
CA ALA A 31 -10.10 12.35 1.32
C ALA A 31 -10.73 13.35 2.31
N SER A 32 -10.88 12.91 3.56
CA SER A 32 -11.33 13.79 4.65
C SER A 32 -10.23 14.79 5.04
N GLU A 33 -10.63 15.87 5.70
CA GLU A 33 -9.69 16.83 6.29
C GLU A 33 -8.69 16.14 7.22
N GLN A 34 -9.16 15.21 8.04
CA GLN A 34 -8.33 14.45 8.97
C GLN A 34 -7.28 13.61 8.22
N LEU A 35 -7.69 12.92 7.17
CA LEU A 35 -6.78 12.09 6.37
C LEU A 35 -5.72 12.94 5.66
N LEU A 36 -6.10 14.06 5.09
CA LEU A 36 -5.18 14.99 4.43
C LEU A 36 -4.14 15.58 5.39
N THR A 37 -4.48 15.75 6.66
CA THR A 37 -3.56 16.25 7.69
C THR A 37 -2.33 15.34 7.87
N TYR A 38 -2.45 14.05 7.60
CA TYR A 38 -1.34 13.09 7.70
C TYR A 38 -0.41 13.09 6.47
N VAL A 39 -0.78 13.75 5.39
CA VAL A 39 0.07 13.82 4.20
C VAL A 39 1.29 14.69 4.48
N ALA A 40 2.47 14.21 4.10
CA ALA A 40 3.71 14.97 4.24
C ALA A 40 3.62 16.33 3.54
N GLY A 41 4.04 17.38 4.21
CA GLY A 41 3.97 18.75 3.71
C GLY A 41 2.64 19.46 3.94
N LEU A 42 1.59 18.74 4.34
CA LEU A 42 0.31 19.30 4.74
C LEU A 42 0.20 19.34 6.27
N GLY A 43 -0.46 20.34 6.77
CA GLY A 43 -0.87 20.42 8.16
C GLY A 43 -2.40 20.61 8.24
N PRO A 44 -2.97 20.74 9.44
CA PRO A 44 -4.42 20.91 9.61
C PRO A 44 -5.00 22.07 8.81
N GLN A 45 -4.27 23.18 8.73
CA GLN A 45 -4.74 24.38 8.01
C GLN A 45 -4.78 24.16 6.49
N LEU A 46 -3.75 23.56 5.91
CA LEU A 46 -3.71 23.25 4.48
C LEU A 46 -4.72 22.18 4.11
N ALA A 47 -4.88 21.16 4.95
CA ALA A 47 -5.90 20.11 4.75
C ALA A 47 -7.31 20.72 4.69
N ARG A 48 -7.63 21.63 5.61
CA ARG A 48 -8.88 22.39 5.61
C ARG A 48 -9.04 23.22 4.34
N ASN A 49 -8.01 23.96 3.96
CA ASN A 49 -8.05 24.81 2.77
C ASN A 49 -8.28 24.00 1.48
N ILE A 50 -7.72 22.79 1.39
CA ILE A 50 -7.95 21.87 0.27
C ILE A 50 -9.43 21.44 0.22
N VAL A 51 -9.99 21.05 1.35
CA VAL A 51 -11.41 20.64 1.42
C VAL A 51 -12.34 21.80 1.07
N GLU A 52 -12.10 22.99 1.60
CA GLU A 52 -12.86 24.21 1.29
C GLU A 52 -12.78 24.53 -0.21
N TYR A 53 -11.59 24.52 -0.78
CA TYR A 53 -11.39 24.81 -2.21
C TYR A 53 -12.16 23.84 -3.11
N ARG A 54 -12.07 22.52 -2.86
CA ARG A 54 -12.80 21.53 -3.67
C ARG A 54 -14.31 21.64 -3.52
N ASN A 55 -14.80 22.07 -2.35
CA ASN A 55 -16.23 22.29 -2.12
C ASN A 55 -16.76 23.51 -2.87
N GLU A 56 -15.92 24.55 -3.01
CA GLU A 56 -16.28 25.79 -3.70
C GLU A 56 -16.12 25.69 -5.23
N HIS A 57 -15.05 25.07 -5.69
CA HIS A 57 -14.65 25.05 -7.11
C HIS A 57 -14.85 23.70 -7.80
N GLY A 58 -15.28 22.70 -7.06
CA GLY A 58 -15.41 21.33 -7.55
C GLY A 58 -14.11 20.52 -7.47
N PRO A 59 -14.14 19.26 -7.94
CA PRO A 59 -12.99 18.36 -7.86
C PRO A 59 -11.76 18.91 -8.60
N PHE A 60 -10.58 18.64 -8.07
CA PHE A 60 -9.32 18.89 -8.77
C PHE A 60 -9.21 18.01 -10.00
N LYS A 61 -8.88 18.59 -11.14
CA LYS A 61 -8.74 17.87 -12.42
C LYS A 61 -7.33 17.33 -12.64
N ASN A 62 -6.34 17.93 -12.00
CA ASN A 62 -4.94 17.55 -12.07
C ASN A 62 -4.19 18.07 -10.84
N ARG A 63 -2.94 17.62 -10.65
CA ARG A 63 -2.10 18.05 -9.52
C ARG A 63 -1.77 19.54 -9.55
N GLU A 64 -1.61 20.13 -10.73
CA GLU A 64 -1.35 21.57 -10.87
C GLU A 64 -2.48 22.43 -10.27
N ALA A 65 -3.73 21.98 -10.38
CA ALA A 65 -4.88 22.67 -9.80
C ALA A 65 -4.80 22.82 -8.28
N ILE A 66 -4.08 21.92 -7.59
CA ILE A 66 -3.88 21.97 -6.15
C ILE A 66 -3.09 23.23 -5.74
N LYS A 67 -2.23 23.76 -6.59
CA LYS A 67 -1.49 25.00 -6.34
C LYS A 67 -2.38 26.23 -6.15
N ASN A 68 -3.62 26.18 -6.61
CA ASN A 68 -4.59 27.27 -6.46
C ASN A 68 -5.18 27.34 -5.04
N VAL A 69 -4.94 26.35 -4.21
CA VAL A 69 -5.40 26.32 -2.81
C VAL A 69 -4.70 27.42 -2.01
N GLN A 70 -5.48 28.16 -1.23
CA GLN A 70 -4.98 29.24 -0.40
C GLN A 70 -3.90 28.76 0.58
N ARG A 71 -2.82 29.50 0.69
CA ARG A 71 -1.65 29.22 1.53
C ARG A 71 -0.85 27.96 1.18
N LEU A 72 -1.20 27.26 0.12
CA LEU A 72 -0.43 26.15 -0.39
C LEU A 72 0.66 26.69 -1.31
N GLY A 73 1.83 26.98 -0.74
CA GLY A 73 2.99 27.46 -1.49
C GLY A 73 3.72 26.34 -2.24
N ASP A 74 4.69 26.72 -3.07
CA ASP A 74 5.46 25.78 -3.89
C ASP A 74 6.15 24.70 -3.04
N LYS A 75 6.68 25.06 -1.88
CA LYS A 75 7.36 24.11 -0.98
C LYS A 75 6.40 23.04 -0.42
N ALA A 76 5.21 23.45 0.01
CA ALA A 76 4.21 22.52 0.50
C ALA A 76 3.70 21.61 -0.62
N PHE A 77 3.48 22.16 -1.80
CA PHE A 77 3.12 21.39 -3.00
C PHE A 77 4.20 20.37 -3.36
N GLU A 78 5.44 20.77 -3.40
CA GLU A 78 6.58 19.90 -3.71
C GLU A 78 6.66 18.71 -2.75
N GLN A 79 6.44 18.95 -1.45
CA GLN A 79 6.46 17.88 -0.45
C GLN A 79 5.25 16.95 -0.53
N ALA A 80 4.07 17.48 -0.83
CA ALA A 80 2.81 16.74 -0.79
C ALA A 80 2.43 16.07 -2.11
N ALA A 81 2.91 16.58 -3.24
CA ALA A 81 2.41 16.22 -4.58
C ALA A 81 2.48 14.72 -4.90
N GLY A 82 3.54 14.03 -4.50
CA GLY A 82 3.69 12.60 -4.73
C GLY A 82 2.70 11.73 -3.95
N PHE A 83 2.12 12.25 -2.88
CA PHE A 83 1.17 11.55 -2.01
C PHE A 83 -0.28 11.91 -2.31
N LEU A 84 -0.53 12.97 -3.08
CA LEU A 84 -1.86 13.40 -3.49
C LEU A 84 -2.17 12.84 -4.88
N ARG A 85 -3.18 12.02 -5.00
CA ARG A 85 -3.58 11.36 -6.23
C ARG A 85 -4.93 11.85 -6.71
N ILE A 86 -5.14 11.82 -8.03
CA ILE A 86 -6.38 12.25 -8.68
C ILE A 86 -6.81 11.17 -9.65
N LYS A 87 -7.82 10.39 -9.28
CA LYS A 87 -8.41 9.37 -10.15
C LYS A 87 -9.07 10.02 -11.36
N GLY A 88 -8.82 9.44 -12.53
CA GLY A 88 -9.41 9.94 -13.76
C GLY A 88 -8.86 11.29 -14.23
N ALA A 89 -7.68 11.71 -13.74
CA ALA A 89 -7.00 12.90 -14.21
C ALA A 89 -6.64 12.80 -15.69
N SER A 90 -6.57 13.96 -16.37
CA SER A 90 -6.13 14.04 -17.77
C SER A 90 -4.71 13.53 -17.98
N ASN A 91 -3.84 13.68 -16.99
CA ASN A 91 -2.50 13.09 -16.97
C ASN A 91 -2.51 11.82 -16.09
N PRO A 92 -2.23 10.64 -16.66
CA PRO A 92 -2.20 9.38 -15.89
C PRO A 92 -1.23 9.40 -14.71
N LEU A 93 -0.18 10.20 -14.78
CA LEU A 93 0.82 10.33 -13.72
C LEU A 93 0.27 11.01 -12.45
N ASP A 94 -0.81 11.75 -12.55
CA ASP A 94 -1.48 12.37 -11.41
C ASP A 94 -2.23 11.36 -10.53
N ASP A 95 -2.44 10.15 -11.03
CA ASP A 95 -2.96 9.00 -10.28
C ASP A 95 -1.84 7.99 -9.92
N SER A 96 -0.65 8.46 -9.73
CA SER A 96 0.52 7.64 -9.39
C SER A 96 1.35 8.29 -8.28
N ALA A 97 2.29 7.55 -7.72
CA ALA A 97 3.27 8.09 -6.79
C ALA A 97 4.45 8.81 -7.48
N VAL A 98 4.44 8.90 -8.81
CA VAL A 98 5.46 9.66 -9.55
C VAL A 98 5.34 11.13 -9.23
N HIS A 99 6.43 11.72 -8.74
CA HIS A 99 6.48 13.14 -8.40
C HIS A 99 6.43 14.00 -9.68
N PRO A 100 5.76 15.16 -9.66
CA PRO A 100 5.70 16.06 -10.84
C PRO A 100 7.05 16.46 -11.44
N GLU A 101 8.11 16.51 -10.65
CA GLU A 101 9.48 16.75 -11.13
C GLU A 101 9.95 15.70 -12.15
N ALA A 102 9.48 14.47 -12.04
CA ALA A 102 9.82 13.38 -12.93
C ALA A 102 8.95 13.30 -14.19
N TYR A 103 7.92 14.13 -14.33
CA TYR A 103 6.98 14.06 -15.45
C TYR A 103 7.66 14.28 -16.81
N GLN A 104 8.57 15.22 -16.92
CA GLN A 104 9.30 15.46 -18.15
C GLN A 104 10.14 14.25 -18.56
N LEU A 105 10.75 13.60 -17.58
CA LEU A 105 11.56 12.40 -17.80
C LEU A 105 10.69 11.24 -18.34
N VAL A 106 9.52 11.01 -17.74
CA VAL A 106 8.58 9.99 -18.21
C VAL A 106 8.05 10.31 -19.61
N ARG A 107 7.74 11.56 -19.88
CA ARG A 107 7.34 12.01 -21.23
C ARG A 107 8.43 11.78 -22.26
N GLN A 108 9.69 12.01 -21.90
CA GLN A 108 10.83 11.74 -22.77
C GLN A 108 10.99 10.24 -23.05
N MET A 109 10.81 9.41 -22.04
CA MET A 109 10.80 7.94 -22.21
C MET A 109 9.73 7.49 -23.20
N ALA A 110 8.50 8.02 -23.05
CA ALA A 110 7.40 7.72 -23.95
C ALA A 110 7.69 8.17 -25.38
N LYS A 111 8.22 9.37 -25.56
CA LYS A 111 8.61 9.93 -26.85
C LYS A 111 9.68 9.08 -27.53
N ASP A 112 10.69 8.64 -26.80
CA ASP A 112 11.79 7.82 -27.34
C ASP A 112 11.30 6.45 -27.83
N LEU A 113 10.21 5.93 -27.24
CA LEU A 113 9.55 4.70 -27.68
C LEU A 113 8.40 4.93 -28.67
N ASN A 114 8.20 6.16 -29.16
CA ASN A 114 7.09 6.54 -30.04
C ASN A 114 5.71 6.13 -29.48
N CYS A 115 5.50 6.29 -28.19
CA CYS A 115 4.23 6.01 -27.51
C CYS A 115 3.82 7.17 -26.60
N GLU A 116 2.64 7.07 -26.02
CA GLU A 116 2.16 8.01 -25.02
C GLU A 116 2.48 7.52 -23.61
N VAL A 117 2.43 8.42 -22.62
CA VAL A 117 2.66 8.08 -21.21
C VAL A 117 1.67 7.00 -20.73
N ILE A 118 0.42 7.07 -21.17
CA ILE A 118 -0.60 6.07 -20.83
C ILE A 118 -0.22 4.67 -21.33
N ASP A 119 0.45 4.58 -22.45
CA ASP A 119 0.91 3.31 -23.01
C ASP A 119 2.02 2.70 -22.16
N LEU A 120 2.92 3.52 -21.63
CA LEU A 120 3.94 3.08 -20.65
C LEU A 120 3.31 2.55 -19.38
N VAL A 121 2.22 3.16 -18.92
CA VAL A 121 1.49 2.75 -17.73
C VAL A 121 0.80 1.40 -17.95
N LYS A 122 0.16 1.20 -19.08
CA LYS A 122 -0.66 0.01 -19.38
C LYS A 122 0.13 -1.18 -19.92
N ASN A 123 1.26 -0.95 -20.57
CA ASN A 123 2.00 -1.97 -21.31
C ASN A 123 3.36 -2.28 -20.65
N GLU A 124 3.45 -3.44 -20.02
CA GLU A 124 4.69 -3.91 -19.40
C GLU A 124 5.82 -4.10 -20.42
N THR A 125 5.51 -4.54 -21.62
CA THR A 125 6.51 -4.74 -22.68
C THR A 125 7.18 -3.42 -23.08
N LEU A 126 6.42 -2.33 -23.17
CA LEU A 126 6.96 -1.00 -23.42
C LEU A 126 7.84 -0.52 -22.27
N ARG A 127 7.44 -0.75 -21.02
CA ARG A 127 8.26 -0.41 -19.85
C ARG A 127 9.60 -1.14 -19.86
N LYS A 128 9.62 -2.41 -20.25
CA LYS A 128 10.86 -3.21 -20.35
C LYS A 128 11.80 -2.74 -21.47
N GLN A 129 11.30 -2.06 -22.48
CA GLN A 129 12.10 -1.51 -23.57
C GLN A 129 12.82 -0.21 -23.19
N VAL A 130 12.47 0.43 -22.08
CA VAL A 130 13.11 1.65 -21.61
C VAL A 130 14.52 1.34 -21.12
N ASP A 131 15.52 1.96 -21.74
CA ASP A 131 16.90 1.90 -21.27
C ASP A 131 17.13 2.99 -20.21
N LEU A 132 17.03 2.62 -18.95
CA LEU A 132 17.15 3.54 -17.82
C LEU A 132 18.50 4.25 -17.76
N LYS A 133 19.57 3.62 -18.26
CA LYS A 133 20.91 4.21 -18.24
C LYS A 133 21.02 5.49 -19.07
N LYS A 134 20.17 5.64 -20.10
CA LYS A 134 20.12 6.86 -20.92
C LYS A 134 19.61 8.08 -20.17
N TYR A 135 18.88 7.88 -19.10
CA TYR A 135 18.22 8.94 -18.34
C TYR A 135 18.91 9.27 -17.01
N VAL A 136 19.99 8.58 -16.68
CA VAL A 136 20.83 8.90 -15.51
C VAL A 136 21.53 10.24 -15.75
N ASN A 137 21.40 11.13 -14.77
CA ASN A 137 22.06 12.44 -14.77
C ASN A 137 22.47 12.81 -13.33
N ASP A 138 23.04 13.99 -13.16
CA ASP A 138 23.52 14.49 -11.85
C ASP A 138 22.40 14.60 -10.80
N SER A 139 21.15 14.74 -11.23
CA SER A 139 19.98 14.89 -10.36
C SER A 139 19.19 13.61 -10.16
N VAL A 140 19.28 12.66 -11.09
CA VAL A 140 18.49 11.43 -11.09
C VAL A 140 19.39 10.22 -11.30
N GLY A 141 19.51 9.39 -10.29
CA GLY A 141 20.27 8.14 -10.34
C GLY A 141 19.44 6.94 -10.80
N LEU A 142 20.12 5.83 -11.09
CA LEU A 142 19.48 4.59 -11.51
C LEU A 142 18.46 4.05 -10.49
N PRO A 143 18.69 4.11 -9.17
CA PRO A 143 17.67 3.70 -8.18
C PRO A 143 16.36 4.48 -8.31
N THR A 144 16.45 5.80 -8.48
CA THR A 144 15.27 6.66 -8.67
C THR A 144 14.51 6.31 -9.94
N LEU A 145 15.22 6.02 -11.03
CA LEU A 145 14.60 5.59 -12.30
C LEU A 145 13.87 4.25 -12.16
N LYS A 146 14.44 3.32 -11.42
CA LYS A 146 13.78 2.03 -11.11
C LYS A 146 12.51 2.23 -10.31
N ASP A 147 12.54 3.10 -9.30
CA ASP A 147 11.37 3.44 -8.49
C ASP A 147 10.26 4.06 -9.35
N ILE A 148 10.61 4.97 -10.26
CA ILE A 148 9.67 5.55 -11.23
C ILE A 148 9.03 4.47 -12.08
N MET A 149 9.80 3.52 -12.59
CA MET A 149 9.28 2.42 -13.41
C MET A 149 8.36 1.48 -12.62
N GLU A 150 8.67 1.21 -11.37
CA GLU A 150 7.79 0.45 -10.48
C GLU A 150 6.47 1.17 -10.23
N GLU A 151 6.50 2.48 -10.02
CA GLU A 151 5.30 3.29 -9.85
C GLU A 151 4.46 3.36 -11.13
N LEU A 152 5.07 3.41 -12.30
CA LEU A 152 4.35 3.31 -13.57
C LEU A 152 3.64 1.97 -13.77
N ALA A 153 4.22 0.89 -13.22
CA ALA A 153 3.61 -0.44 -13.25
C ALA A 153 2.37 -0.58 -12.35
N LYS A 154 2.16 0.35 -11.42
CA LYS A 154 1.17 0.28 -10.35
C LYS A 154 0.26 1.51 -10.28
N PRO A 155 -0.24 2.06 -11.42
CA PRO A 155 -1.07 3.24 -11.36
C PRO A 155 -2.42 2.94 -10.71
N GLY A 156 -2.93 3.90 -9.95
CA GLY A 156 -4.28 3.85 -9.42
C GLY A 156 -4.55 2.70 -8.46
N ARG A 157 -3.52 2.22 -7.74
CA ARG A 157 -3.76 1.27 -6.65
C ARG A 157 -4.77 1.86 -5.70
N ASP A 158 -5.97 1.28 -5.69
CA ASP A 158 -6.89 1.53 -4.60
C ASP A 158 -6.24 0.99 -3.32
N PRO A 159 -6.00 1.84 -2.30
CA PRO A 159 -5.53 1.37 -1.00
C PRO A 159 -6.40 0.24 -0.46
N ARG A 160 -7.68 0.23 -0.82
CA ARG A 160 -8.62 -0.81 -0.45
C ARG A 160 -8.36 -2.15 -1.12
N GLU A 161 -7.71 -2.19 -2.28
CA GLU A 161 -7.26 -3.44 -2.92
C GLU A 161 -6.06 -4.06 -2.21
N GLN A 162 -5.25 -3.25 -1.51
CA GLN A 162 -4.15 -3.75 -0.67
C GLN A 162 -4.63 -4.20 0.72
N PHE A 163 -5.74 -3.67 1.18
CA PHE A 163 -6.51 -4.22 2.27
C PHE A 163 -7.53 -5.20 1.66
N GLU A 164 -7.08 -6.29 1.07
CA GLU A 164 -7.94 -7.47 1.02
C GLU A 164 -8.41 -7.69 2.44
N VAL A 165 -9.69 -7.43 2.67
CA VAL A 165 -10.31 -7.74 3.94
C VAL A 165 -10.10 -9.23 4.11
N PHE A 166 -9.11 -9.60 4.93
CA PHE A 166 -8.92 -10.98 5.28
C PHE A 166 -10.21 -11.46 5.93
N SER A 167 -10.90 -12.35 5.26
CA SER A 167 -12.06 -13.02 5.83
C SER A 167 -11.73 -14.48 6.02
N PHE A 168 -12.06 -14.99 7.20
CA PHE A 168 -12.05 -16.43 7.45
C PHE A 168 -13.08 -17.13 6.55
N ALA A 169 -12.91 -18.45 6.34
CA ALA A 169 -13.84 -19.22 5.55
C ALA A 169 -15.26 -19.15 6.13
N GLU A 170 -16.25 -18.94 5.26
CA GLU A 170 -17.65 -18.93 5.65
C GLU A 170 -18.08 -20.31 6.16
N GLY A 171 -18.89 -20.33 7.21
CA GLY A 171 -19.42 -21.55 7.80
C GLY A 171 -18.44 -22.30 8.71
N VAL A 172 -17.22 -21.78 8.90
CA VAL A 172 -16.22 -22.35 9.81
C VAL A 172 -16.07 -21.41 11.00
N ASN A 173 -16.75 -21.72 12.10
CA ASN A 173 -16.77 -20.90 13.32
C ASN A 173 -16.26 -21.65 14.56
N HIS A 174 -16.28 -22.98 14.50
CA HIS A 174 -15.91 -23.85 15.61
C HIS A 174 -14.97 -24.96 15.11
N ILE A 175 -14.20 -25.54 16.04
CA ILE A 175 -13.25 -26.62 15.71
C ILE A 175 -13.95 -27.84 15.10
N GLU A 176 -15.22 -28.08 15.51
CA GLU A 176 -16.02 -29.17 14.99
C GLU A 176 -16.42 -28.99 13.51
N ASP A 177 -16.35 -27.78 12.99
CA ASP A 177 -16.60 -27.48 11.57
C ASP A 177 -15.42 -27.87 10.67
N LEU A 178 -14.25 -28.13 11.27
CA LEU A 178 -13.05 -28.50 10.53
C LEU A 178 -13.10 -29.97 10.08
N ARG A 179 -12.67 -30.19 8.83
CA ARG A 179 -12.55 -31.54 8.25
C ARG A 179 -11.17 -31.73 7.64
N ILE A 180 -10.63 -32.93 7.75
CA ILE A 180 -9.34 -33.25 7.15
C ILE A 180 -9.40 -33.04 5.64
N GLY A 181 -8.37 -32.38 5.10
CA GLY A 181 -8.28 -32.03 3.69
C GLY A 181 -8.87 -30.66 3.32
N MET A 182 -9.56 -29.96 4.25
CA MET A 182 -10.01 -28.58 4.03
C MET A 182 -8.85 -27.64 3.83
N LYS A 183 -8.97 -26.74 2.83
CA LYS A 183 -8.07 -25.62 2.64
C LYS A 183 -8.73 -24.36 3.19
N LEU A 184 -8.07 -23.69 4.13
CA LEU A 184 -8.60 -22.55 4.85
C LEU A 184 -7.63 -21.38 4.84
N PRO A 185 -8.13 -20.15 4.67
CA PRO A 185 -7.34 -18.95 4.92
C PRO A 185 -7.09 -18.81 6.42
N GLY A 186 -5.89 -18.41 6.80
CA GLY A 186 -5.50 -18.19 8.18
C GLY A 186 -4.51 -17.05 8.35
N ILE A 187 -4.34 -16.60 9.58
CA ILE A 187 -3.35 -15.58 9.98
C ILE A 187 -2.39 -16.22 10.97
N VAL A 188 -1.08 -16.06 10.72
CA VAL A 188 -0.04 -16.51 11.66
C VAL A 188 -0.11 -15.66 12.93
N THR A 189 -0.35 -16.30 14.07
CA THR A 189 -0.46 -15.64 15.37
C THR A 189 0.81 -15.74 16.19
N ASN A 190 1.58 -16.82 16.01
CA ASN A 190 2.85 -17.01 16.70
C ASN A 190 3.78 -17.92 15.88
N VAL A 191 5.08 -17.71 16.02
CA VAL A 191 6.13 -18.52 15.39
C VAL A 191 7.04 -19.06 16.47
N THR A 192 7.20 -20.39 16.52
CA THR A 192 8.04 -21.11 17.47
C THR A 192 9.12 -21.91 16.74
N ASN A 193 10.05 -22.52 17.49
CA ASN A 193 11.11 -23.34 16.91
C ASN A 193 10.60 -24.60 16.19
N PHE A 194 9.42 -25.09 16.54
CA PHE A 194 8.81 -26.31 15.98
C PHE A 194 7.71 -26.06 14.96
N GLY A 195 7.33 -24.83 14.72
CA GLY A 195 6.32 -24.51 13.74
C GLY A 195 5.68 -23.14 13.95
N ALA A 196 4.54 -22.92 13.31
CA ALA A 196 3.76 -21.70 13.40
C ALA A 196 2.34 -21.99 13.88
N PHE A 197 1.82 -21.12 14.73
CA PHE A 197 0.40 -21.12 15.10
C PHE A 197 -0.38 -20.22 14.13
N VAL A 198 -1.51 -20.73 13.67
CA VAL A 198 -2.37 -20.05 12.68
C VAL A 198 -3.80 -20.01 13.17
N ASP A 199 -4.38 -18.84 13.19
CA ASP A 199 -5.81 -18.64 13.44
C ASP A 199 -6.59 -18.82 12.14
N VAL A 200 -7.52 -19.76 12.13
CA VAL A 200 -8.41 -20.04 10.99
C VAL A 200 -9.88 -19.68 11.28
N GLY A 201 -10.13 -18.96 12.38
CA GLY A 201 -11.46 -18.45 12.73
C GLY A 201 -12.31 -19.35 13.64
N VAL A 202 -11.69 -20.36 14.26
CA VAL A 202 -12.41 -21.34 15.14
C VAL A 202 -12.15 -21.14 16.64
N HIS A 203 -11.67 -19.97 17.02
CA HIS A 203 -11.34 -19.59 18.40
C HIS A 203 -10.19 -20.39 19.06
N GLN A 204 -9.53 -21.23 18.30
CA GLN A 204 -8.30 -21.93 18.68
C GLN A 204 -7.30 -21.87 17.53
N ASP A 205 -6.04 -21.65 17.87
CA ASP A 205 -4.97 -21.64 16.87
C ASP A 205 -4.61 -23.07 16.47
N GLY A 206 -4.48 -23.29 15.16
CA GLY A 206 -3.91 -24.53 14.62
C GLY A 206 -2.39 -24.45 14.58
N LEU A 207 -1.73 -25.60 14.75
CA LEU A 207 -0.28 -25.70 14.61
C LEU A 207 0.08 -26.22 13.21
N VAL A 208 0.96 -25.47 12.53
CA VAL A 208 1.67 -25.95 11.33
C VAL A 208 3.09 -26.33 11.74
N HIS A 209 3.38 -27.64 11.74
CA HIS A 209 4.70 -28.14 12.11
C HIS A 209 5.77 -27.65 11.12
N ILE A 210 7.00 -27.46 11.58
CA ILE A 210 8.12 -26.96 10.78
C ILE A 210 8.32 -27.76 9.47
N SER A 211 8.08 -29.05 9.48
CA SER A 211 8.19 -29.91 8.30
C SER A 211 7.13 -29.64 7.21
N GLN A 212 6.07 -28.91 7.54
CA GLN A 212 4.95 -28.58 6.65
C GLN A 212 4.97 -27.12 6.17
N LEU A 213 5.95 -26.32 6.62
CA LEU A 213 6.04 -24.90 6.26
C LEU A 213 6.67 -24.65 4.89
N ALA A 214 7.47 -25.57 4.38
CA ALA A 214 8.14 -25.46 3.09
C ALA A 214 8.41 -26.83 2.47
N ASP A 215 8.65 -26.87 1.16
CA ASP A 215 8.98 -28.08 0.41
C ASP A 215 10.43 -28.55 0.62
N HIS A 216 11.23 -27.79 1.35
CA HIS A 216 12.62 -28.07 1.66
C HIS A 216 12.89 -27.94 3.16
N TYR A 217 14.03 -28.48 3.59
CA TYR A 217 14.42 -28.38 4.99
C TYR A 217 14.64 -26.92 5.41
N ILE A 218 14.02 -26.54 6.53
CA ILE A 218 14.20 -25.23 7.18
C ILE A 218 14.57 -25.47 8.64
N SER A 219 15.50 -24.67 9.14
CA SER A 219 15.97 -24.75 10.54
C SER A 219 15.19 -23.80 11.46
N ASN A 220 14.67 -22.72 10.91
CA ASN A 220 13.95 -21.71 11.68
C ASN A 220 12.63 -21.33 10.94
N PRO A 221 11.47 -21.58 11.55
CA PRO A 221 10.17 -21.21 10.96
C PRO A 221 10.03 -19.73 10.63
N ALA A 222 10.70 -18.84 11.36
CA ALA A 222 10.69 -17.40 11.13
C ALA A 222 11.30 -16.98 9.77
N ASP A 223 12.09 -17.86 9.14
CA ASP A 223 12.66 -17.62 7.81
C ASP A 223 11.60 -17.77 6.69
N VAL A 224 10.50 -18.46 6.96
CA VAL A 224 9.43 -18.75 5.99
C VAL A 224 8.18 -17.97 6.26
N VAL A 225 7.79 -17.82 7.52
CA VAL A 225 6.55 -17.14 7.93
C VAL A 225 6.81 -16.11 9.03
N SER A 226 5.98 -15.07 9.05
CA SER A 226 6.01 -13.99 10.05
C SER A 226 4.67 -13.91 10.77
N VAL A 227 4.68 -13.42 12.00
CA VAL A 227 3.44 -13.09 12.74
C VAL A 227 2.61 -12.08 11.93
N GLN A 228 1.30 -12.25 11.90
CA GLN A 228 0.33 -11.48 11.11
C GLN A 228 0.35 -11.77 9.59
N GLN A 229 1.17 -12.69 9.12
CA GLN A 229 1.15 -13.10 7.72
C GLN A 229 -0.12 -13.88 7.40
N LYS A 230 -0.75 -13.56 6.27
CA LYS A 230 -1.88 -14.30 5.72
C LYS A 230 -1.36 -15.53 5.01
N VAL A 231 -1.93 -16.69 5.33
CA VAL A 231 -1.53 -17.99 4.77
C VAL A 231 -2.75 -18.81 4.38
N MET A 232 -2.56 -19.76 3.48
CA MET A 232 -3.53 -20.80 3.17
C MET A 232 -3.04 -22.11 3.77
N VAL A 233 -3.84 -22.72 4.62
CA VAL A 233 -3.50 -23.97 5.32
C VAL A 233 -4.44 -25.10 4.92
N THR A 234 -3.93 -26.34 4.98
CA THR A 234 -4.71 -27.56 4.77
C THR A 234 -4.82 -28.29 6.11
N VAL A 235 -6.02 -28.63 6.50
CA VAL A 235 -6.28 -29.41 7.72
C VAL A 235 -5.83 -30.85 7.52
N THR A 236 -4.88 -31.31 8.33
CA THR A 236 -4.37 -32.67 8.29
C THR A 236 -4.84 -33.51 9.47
N GLU A 237 -5.13 -32.89 10.59
CA GLU A 237 -5.62 -33.51 11.81
C GLU A 237 -6.49 -32.56 12.60
N VAL A 238 -7.53 -33.06 13.23
CA VAL A 238 -8.42 -32.26 14.13
C VAL A 238 -8.52 -32.98 15.46
N ASP A 239 -8.09 -32.33 16.54
CA ASP A 239 -8.21 -32.84 17.91
C ASP A 239 -9.17 -31.93 18.71
N VAL A 240 -10.38 -32.43 18.92
CA VAL A 240 -11.44 -31.69 19.63
C VAL A 240 -11.29 -31.77 21.16
N ALA A 241 -10.44 -32.67 21.65
CA ALA A 241 -10.28 -32.97 23.07
C ALA A 241 -9.21 -32.11 23.79
N ARG A 242 -8.55 -31.21 23.09
CA ARG A 242 -7.54 -30.31 23.64
C ARG A 242 -7.90 -28.85 23.56
#